data_69f35825ef125d90c0bcafd8ac6432b9
#
_entry.id   69f35825ef125d90c0bcafd8ac6432b9
#
_cell.length_a   1.000
_cell.length_b   1.000
_cell.length_c   1.000
_cell.angle_alpha   90.00
_cell.angle_beta   90.00
_cell.angle_gamma   90.00
#
_symmetry.space_group_name_H-M   'P 1'
#
loop_
_entity.id
_entity.type
_entity.pdbx_description
1 polymer ?
#
loop_
_entity_poly.entity_id
_entity_poly.type
_entity_poly.pdbx_seq_one_letter_code
_entity_poly.pdbx_strand_id
1 'polypeptide(L)'
;FLTRHPDAVVFSAKKRQWGSQEDLVCAQWIWGRIVSLYEQAASYDGEITRPKEPNWTAWANDVRTMRMLDGRTHRQICEMFGRLQRDSFWVKNIMSPAKLREKWDELV
;
A
#
# COMPACT_ATOMS: atom_id res chain seq x y z
N PHE A 1 3.96 -14.13 19.74
CA PHE A 1 4.16 -13.26 18.56
C PHE A 1 4.24 -11.79 18.96
N LEU A 2 3.26 -11.30 19.72
CA LEU A 2 3.25 -9.89 20.16
C LEU A 2 4.41 -9.55 21.11
N THR A 3 4.98 -10.54 21.79
CA THR A 3 6.16 -10.35 22.62
C THR A 3 7.39 -9.94 21.81
N ARG A 4 7.50 -10.46 20.56
CA ARG A 4 8.60 -10.10 19.65
C ARG A 4 8.33 -8.80 18.89
N HIS A 5 7.05 -8.50 18.66
CA HIS A 5 6.62 -7.36 17.87
C HIS A 5 5.54 -6.60 18.61
N PRO A 6 5.91 -5.90 19.70
CA PRO A 6 4.90 -5.21 20.52
C PRO A 6 4.16 -4.10 19.77
N ASP A 7 4.73 -3.59 18.69
CA ASP A 7 4.11 -2.55 17.87
C ASP A 7 3.11 -3.09 16.84
N ALA A 8 3.01 -4.40 16.71
CA ALA A 8 2.11 -5.01 15.73
C ALA A 8 0.65 -4.78 16.12
N VAL A 9 -0.13 -4.14 15.24
CA VAL A 9 -1.57 -3.93 15.42
C VAL A 9 -2.38 -4.85 14.49
N VAL A 10 -1.77 -5.32 13.41
CA VAL A 10 -2.31 -6.37 12.54
C VAL A 10 -1.24 -7.44 12.37
N PHE A 11 -1.64 -8.70 12.42
CA PHE A 11 -0.68 -9.78 12.25
C PHE A 11 -1.35 -11.08 11.80
N SER A 12 -0.55 -11.94 11.15
CA SER A 12 -0.92 -13.31 10.81
C SER A 12 0.26 -14.19 11.22
N ALA A 13 0.12 -14.94 12.31
CA ALA A 13 1.16 -15.83 12.79
C ALA A 13 1.48 -16.91 11.75
N LYS A 14 0.45 -17.43 11.06
CA LYS A 14 0.58 -18.47 10.05
C LYS A 14 1.43 -18.01 8.87
N LYS A 15 1.25 -16.78 8.40
CA LYS A 15 1.98 -16.21 7.26
C LYS A 15 3.20 -15.39 7.70
N ARG A 16 3.41 -15.23 8.99
CA ARG A 16 4.49 -14.41 9.57
C ARG A 16 4.45 -12.96 9.07
N GLN A 17 3.25 -12.43 8.90
CA GLN A 17 3.02 -11.05 8.45
C GLN A 17 2.55 -10.21 9.62
N TRP A 18 3.00 -8.97 9.68
CA TRP A 18 2.56 -8.01 10.68
C TRP A 18 2.87 -6.58 10.24
N GLY A 19 2.22 -5.62 10.87
CA GLY A 19 2.50 -4.21 10.66
C GLY A 19 2.15 -3.40 11.90
N SER A 20 2.82 -2.27 12.09
CA SER A 20 2.52 -1.32 13.14
C SER A 20 1.29 -0.47 12.78
N GLN A 21 0.84 0.38 13.71
CA GLN A 21 -0.24 1.32 13.45
C GLN A 21 0.09 2.25 12.29
N GLU A 22 1.32 2.76 12.26
CA GLU A 22 1.78 3.64 11.18
C GLU A 22 1.83 2.91 9.83
N ASP A 23 2.23 1.64 9.83
CA ASP A 23 2.25 0.83 8.62
C ASP A 23 0.82 0.62 8.10
N LEU A 24 -0.12 0.36 9.01
CA LEU A 24 -1.53 0.20 8.65
C LEU A 24 -2.12 1.51 8.11
N VAL A 25 -1.84 2.63 8.76
CA VAL A 25 -2.32 3.96 8.32
C VAL A 25 -1.78 4.27 6.92
N CYS A 26 -0.51 3.98 6.66
CA CYS A 26 0.09 4.18 5.34
C CYS A 26 -0.62 3.31 4.29
N ALA A 27 -0.89 2.04 4.61
CA ALA A 27 -1.61 1.13 3.71
C ALA A 27 -3.03 1.63 3.44
N GLN A 28 -3.72 2.13 4.46
CA GLN A 28 -5.06 2.70 4.33
C GLN A 28 -5.06 3.94 3.46
N TRP A 29 -4.04 4.79 3.58
CA TRP A 29 -3.88 5.96 2.74
C TRP A 29 -3.72 5.57 1.27
N ILE A 30 -2.87 4.57 0.98
CA ILE A 30 -2.68 4.05 -0.38
C ILE A 30 -4.01 3.56 -0.95
N TRP A 31 -4.76 2.78 -0.16
CA TRP A 31 -6.07 2.28 -0.56
C TRP A 31 -7.05 3.41 -0.86
N GLY A 32 -7.08 4.43 0.00
CA GLY A 32 -7.95 5.59 -0.21
C GLY A 32 -7.66 6.31 -1.53
N ARG A 33 -6.38 6.40 -1.91
CA ARG A 33 -5.98 6.99 -3.19
C ARG A 33 -6.45 6.14 -4.38
N ILE A 34 -6.34 4.82 -4.25
CA ILE A 34 -6.81 3.89 -5.28
C ILE A 34 -8.33 3.98 -5.44
N VAL A 35 -9.07 3.97 -4.33
CA VAL A 35 -10.53 4.10 -4.35
C VAL A 35 -10.95 5.42 -4.98
N SER A 36 -10.28 6.51 -4.65
CA SER A 36 -10.56 7.83 -5.21
C SER A 36 -10.38 7.84 -6.73
N LEU A 37 -9.34 7.17 -7.22
CA LEU A 37 -9.10 7.03 -8.66
C LEU A 37 -10.24 6.30 -9.36
N TYR A 38 -10.72 5.18 -8.76
CA TYR A 38 -11.84 4.43 -9.32
C TYR A 38 -13.14 5.23 -9.29
N GLU A 39 -13.38 5.99 -8.23
CA GLU A 39 -14.58 6.85 -8.12
C GLU A 39 -14.57 7.95 -9.19
N GLN A 40 -13.42 8.55 -9.45
CA GLN A 40 -13.28 9.55 -10.50
C GLN A 40 -13.54 8.95 -11.89
N ALA A 41 -13.00 7.76 -12.14
CA ALA A 41 -13.25 7.07 -13.41
C ALA A 41 -14.73 6.69 -13.56
N ALA A 42 -15.38 6.24 -12.50
CA ALA A 42 -16.79 5.88 -12.50
C ALA A 42 -17.69 7.08 -12.79
N SER A 43 -17.29 8.29 -12.40
CA SER A 43 -18.07 9.52 -12.71
C SER A 43 -18.08 9.84 -14.20
N TYR A 44 -17.10 9.34 -14.96
CA TYR A 44 -17.06 9.50 -16.41
C TYR A 44 -17.82 8.41 -17.15
N ASP A 45 -17.61 7.14 -16.78
CA ASP A 45 -18.13 5.99 -17.51
C ASP A 45 -19.32 5.30 -16.84
N GLY A 46 -19.53 5.54 -15.57
CA GLY A 46 -20.70 5.03 -14.84
C GLY A 46 -20.70 3.54 -14.50
N GLU A 47 -19.75 2.75 -14.99
CA GLU A 47 -19.78 1.29 -14.84
C GLU A 47 -18.49 0.66 -14.33
N ILE A 48 -17.58 1.42 -13.73
CA ILE A 48 -16.32 0.86 -13.24
C ILE A 48 -16.54 0.20 -11.88
N THR A 49 -16.24 -1.10 -11.81
CA THR A 49 -16.37 -1.87 -10.58
C THR A 49 -15.29 -1.45 -9.59
N ARG A 50 -15.71 -1.13 -8.36
CA ARG A 50 -14.80 -0.79 -7.29
C ARG A 50 -13.92 -2.01 -6.94
N PRO A 51 -12.61 -1.84 -6.73
CA PRO A 51 -11.75 -2.96 -6.35
C PRO A 51 -12.13 -3.53 -4.99
N LYS A 52 -11.81 -4.79 -4.78
CA LYS A 52 -12.08 -5.45 -3.50
C LYS A 52 -11.20 -4.86 -2.41
N GLU A 53 -11.74 -4.78 -1.21
CA GLU A 53 -10.98 -4.36 -0.04
C GLU A 53 -9.75 -5.26 0.16
N PRO A 54 -8.58 -4.69 0.44
CA PRO A 54 -7.34 -5.45 0.54
C PRO A 54 -7.26 -6.28 1.83
N ASN A 55 -6.33 -7.24 1.83
CA ASN A 55 -5.91 -7.89 3.05
C ASN A 55 -5.03 -6.90 3.82
N TRP A 56 -5.57 -6.27 4.84
CA TRP A 56 -4.89 -5.22 5.59
C TRP A 56 -3.61 -5.69 6.27
N THR A 57 -3.59 -6.94 6.75
CA THR A 57 -2.39 -7.50 7.36
C THR A 57 -1.27 -7.62 6.34
N ALA A 58 -1.57 -8.12 5.15
CA ALA A 58 -0.58 -8.23 4.06
C ALA A 58 -0.09 -6.86 3.61
N TRP A 59 -1.00 -5.90 3.44
CA TRP A 59 -0.63 -4.54 3.01
C TRP A 59 0.22 -3.82 4.06
N ALA A 60 -0.14 -3.91 5.33
CA ALA A 60 0.66 -3.33 6.41
C ALA A 60 2.03 -4.01 6.50
N ASN A 61 2.09 -5.33 6.31
CA ASN A 61 3.34 -6.07 6.25
C ASN A 61 4.25 -5.59 5.11
N ASP A 62 3.68 -5.35 3.93
CA ASP A 62 4.45 -4.85 2.79
C ASP A 62 5.02 -3.46 3.07
N VAL A 63 4.24 -2.57 3.69
CA VAL A 63 4.72 -1.25 4.11
C VAL A 63 5.84 -1.39 5.14
N ARG A 64 5.65 -2.24 6.15
CA ARG A 64 6.68 -2.51 7.16
C ARG A 64 7.96 -3.03 6.52
N THR A 65 7.85 -3.93 5.55
CA THR A 65 9.00 -4.50 4.86
C THR A 65 9.79 -3.42 4.12
N MET A 66 9.11 -2.49 3.43
CA MET A 66 9.77 -1.35 2.82
C MET A 66 10.47 -0.46 3.84
N ARG A 67 9.87 -0.28 5.02
CA ARG A 67 10.43 0.53 6.08
C ARG A 67 11.64 -0.14 6.74
N MET A 68 11.51 -1.42 7.10
CA MET A 68 12.52 -2.12 7.91
C MET A 68 13.64 -2.76 7.09
N LEU A 69 13.31 -3.35 5.95
CA LEU A 69 14.30 -4.05 5.12
C LEU A 69 14.89 -3.15 4.04
N ASP A 70 14.07 -2.30 3.44
CA ASP A 70 14.51 -1.43 2.33
C ASP A 70 14.94 -0.04 2.81
N GLY A 71 14.75 0.27 4.09
CA GLY A 71 15.18 1.54 4.70
C GLY A 71 14.40 2.77 4.27
N ARG A 72 13.15 2.60 3.82
CA ARG A 72 12.30 3.70 3.37
C ARG A 72 11.40 4.19 4.49
N THR A 73 11.14 5.50 4.54
CA THR A 73 10.20 6.06 5.52
C THR A 73 8.78 5.98 4.97
N HIS A 74 7.78 6.08 5.87
CA HIS A 74 6.38 6.17 5.46
C HIS A 74 6.17 7.35 4.51
N ARG A 75 6.82 8.48 4.77
CA ARG A 75 6.76 9.66 3.93
C ARG A 75 7.26 9.38 2.52
N GLN A 76 8.40 8.69 2.39
CA GLN A 76 8.96 8.32 1.09
C GLN A 76 8.02 7.40 0.32
N ILE A 77 7.42 6.43 1.01
CA ILE A 77 6.45 5.50 0.42
C ILE A 77 5.24 6.27 -0.13
N CYS A 78 4.68 7.15 0.67
CA CYS A 78 3.51 7.95 0.29
C CYS A 78 3.82 8.92 -0.84
N GLU A 79 4.97 9.58 -0.80
CA GLU A 79 5.40 10.51 -1.85
C GLU A 79 5.60 9.79 -3.19
N MET A 80 6.26 8.62 -3.16
CA MET A 80 6.45 7.83 -4.36
C MET A 80 5.11 7.39 -4.95
N PHE A 81 4.22 6.87 -4.12
CA PHE A 81 2.89 6.45 -4.59
C PHE A 81 2.10 7.64 -5.18
N GLY A 82 2.17 8.79 -4.55
CA GLY A 82 1.52 10.00 -5.06
C GLY A 82 2.04 10.43 -6.44
N ARG A 83 3.36 10.31 -6.64
CA ARG A 83 3.97 10.58 -7.94
C ARG A 83 3.46 9.63 -9.03
N LEU A 84 3.34 8.34 -8.68
CA LEU A 84 2.89 7.32 -9.63
C LEU A 84 1.46 7.55 -10.09
N GLN A 85 0.62 8.09 -9.23
CA GLN A 85 -0.76 8.37 -9.56
C GLN A 85 -0.92 9.47 -10.61
N ARG A 86 0.12 10.28 -10.81
CA ARG A 86 0.15 11.33 -11.84
C ARG A 86 0.70 10.82 -13.16
N ASP A 87 1.22 9.58 -13.18
CA ASP A 87 1.81 8.97 -14.37
C ASP A 87 0.78 8.03 -15.00
N SER A 88 0.45 8.28 -16.26
CA SER A 88 -0.58 7.50 -16.97
C SER A 88 -0.22 6.03 -17.15
N PHE A 89 1.06 5.71 -17.18
CA PHE A 89 1.53 4.32 -17.29
C PHE A 89 1.49 3.61 -15.93
N TRP A 90 2.13 4.22 -14.92
CA TRP A 90 2.30 3.57 -13.62
C TRP A 90 1.02 3.52 -12.78
N VAL A 91 0.11 4.48 -12.94
CA VAL A 91 -1.13 4.55 -12.15
C VAL A 91 -1.96 3.27 -12.27
N LYS A 92 -1.92 2.61 -13.43
CA LYS A 92 -2.66 1.37 -13.67
C LYS A 92 -1.88 0.12 -13.27
N ASN A 93 -0.57 0.24 -13.12
CA ASN A 93 0.31 -0.91 -12.88
C ASN A 93 0.70 -1.07 -11.41
N ILE A 94 0.64 -0.01 -10.62
CA ILE A 94 1.00 -0.03 -9.21
C ILE A 94 -0.27 0.18 -8.38
N MET A 95 -0.90 -0.92 -8.00
CA MET A 95 -2.19 -0.91 -7.29
C MET A 95 -2.10 -1.53 -5.89
N SER A 96 -0.89 -1.69 -5.36
CA SER A 96 -0.69 -2.24 -4.02
C SER A 96 0.70 -1.89 -3.50
N PRO A 97 0.93 -1.93 -2.17
CA PRO A 97 2.27 -1.75 -1.62
C PRO A 97 3.27 -2.79 -2.12
N ALA A 98 2.83 -4.03 -2.35
CA ALA A 98 3.69 -5.09 -2.87
C ALA A 98 4.23 -4.74 -4.26
N LYS A 99 3.38 -4.25 -5.14
CA LYS A 99 3.79 -3.81 -6.48
C LYS A 99 4.69 -2.58 -6.41
N LEU A 100 4.41 -1.66 -5.51
CA LEU A 100 5.25 -0.49 -5.28
C LEU A 100 6.67 -0.91 -4.89
N ARG A 101 6.79 -1.85 -3.97
CA ARG A 101 8.09 -2.38 -3.54
C ARG A 101 8.81 -3.10 -4.68
N GLU A 102 8.09 -3.94 -5.42
CA GLU A 102 8.63 -4.71 -6.55
C GLU A 102 9.24 -3.80 -7.63
N LYS A 103 8.58 -2.68 -7.91
CA LYS A 103 8.95 -1.79 -9.00
C LYS A 103 9.75 -0.56 -8.55
N TRP A 104 10.06 -0.44 -7.26
CA TRP A 104 10.69 0.76 -6.71
C TRP A 104 11.94 1.19 -7.47
N ASP A 105 12.83 0.25 -7.76
CA ASP A 105 14.09 0.56 -8.44
C ASP A 105 13.87 1.07 -9.87
N GLU A 106 12.81 0.64 -10.53
CA GLU A 106 12.45 1.14 -11.86
C GLU A 106 11.85 2.54 -11.81
N LEU A 107 11.30 2.94 -10.65
CA LEU A 107 10.59 4.20 -10.47
C LEU A 107 11.52 5.35 -10.06
N VAL A 108 12.67 5.04 -9.54
CA VAL A 108 13.62 6.05 -9.04
C VAL A 108 14.39 6.75 -10.16
#